data_baa96f0d34a59762b1f0c8a48aebe0d1
#
_entry.id   baa96f0d34a59762b1f0c8a48aebe0d1
#
_cell.length_a   1.000
_cell.length_b   1.000
_cell.length_c   1.000
_cell.angle_alpha   90.00
_cell.angle_beta   90.00
_cell.angle_gamma   90.00
#
_symmetry.space_group_name_H-M   'P 1'
#
loop_
_entity.id
_entity.type
_entity.pdbx_description
1 polymer ?
#
loop_
_entity_poly.entity_id
_entity_poly.type
_entity_poly.pdbx_seq_one_letter_code
_entity_poly.pdbx_strand_id
1 'polypeptide(L)'
;MDESLSDWLRLREAADWAARSDELVRRVTAHLGPADPVHVLDLCTGTGSNLRYLIERLPRRQRWLVIDHDPALLAEVPVRLASWADACGFSAQTSPTGTDVRGERLDCLVQTAHMNLDALDAGIFEGRHLVTASALLDLVSEAWLRTLAVRCRSVGASALFAITYNGRSSCDPAEPEDDLVRDLFNLHQLRDKGLGGASGGPAAWAAAERSFTEAGYVVESAPSDWVLGPNDRQLQQQLIGGWAEAASETAPERAAVISDWLGRRLQHVDAGRSTVVVGHVDMAAWLEGG
;
A
#
# COMPACT_ATOMS: atom_id res chain seq x y z
N MET A 1 17.54 -11.66 -13.53
CA MET A 1 16.19 -11.81 -14.12
C MET A 1 15.43 -10.58 -13.64
N ASP A 2 15.03 -9.72 -14.59
CA ASP A 2 14.10 -8.63 -14.25
C ASP A 2 12.78 -9.27 -13.83
N GLU A 3 12.57 -9.37 -12.52
CA GLU A 3 11.26 -9.75 -12.01
C GLU A 3 10.29 -8.60 -12.27
N SER A 4 9.11 -8.92 -12.77
CA SER A 4 8.11 -7.92 -13.08
C SER A 4 7.57 -7.27 -11.81
N LEU A 5 7.09 -6.02 -11.89
CA LEU A 5 6.41 -5.36 -10.76
C LEU A 5 5.24 -6.23 -10.21
N SER A 6 4.55 -6.95 -11.10
CA SER A 6 3.49 -7.89 -10.73
C SER A 6 4.01 -9.04 -9.84
N ASP A 7 5.21 -9.58 -10.10
CA ASP A 7 5.82 -10.64 -9.27
C ASP A 7 6.21 -10.09 -7.89
N TRP A 8 6.78 -8.89 -7.84
CA TRP A 8 7.06 -8.21 -6.58
C TRP A 8 5.79 -8.00 -5.74
N LEU A 9 4.70 -7.48 -6.34
CA LEU A 9 3.43 -7.28 -5.66
C LEU A 9 2.84 -8.59 -5.13
N ARG A 10 2.97 -9.68 -5.90
CA ARG A 10 2.54 -11.01 -5.47
C ARG A 10 3.35 -11.54 -4.29
N LEU A 11 4.66 -11.32 -4.32
CA LEU A 11 5.58 -11.83 -3.30
C LEU A 11 5.33 -11.17 -1.94
N ARG A 12 5.07 -9.87 -1.92
CA ARG A 12 4.86 -9.11 -0.68
C ARG A 12 3.45 -9.22 -0.09
N GLU A 13 2.45 -9.66 -0.86
CA GLU A 13 1.03 -9.61 -0.48
C GLU A 13 0.74 -10.27 0.87
N ALA A 14 1.34 -11.42 1.18
CA ALA A 14 1.14 -12.09 2.46
C ALA A 14 1.73 -11.29 3.64
N ALA A 15 2.90 -10.67 3.46
CA ALA A 15 3.52 -9.81 4.46
C ALA A 15 2.70 -8.53 4.68
N ASP A 16 2.20 -7.91 3.60
CA ASP A 16 1.29 -6.76 3.69
C ASP A 16 0.06 -7.10 4.54
N TRP A 17 -0.61 -8.21 4.23
CA TRP A 17 -1.84 -8.60 4.92
C TRP A 17 -1.61 -8.93 6.40
N ALA A 18 -0.50 -9.61 6.72
CA ALA A 18 -0.15 -9.98 8.09
C ALA A 18 0.18 -8.76 8.97
N ALA A 19 0.70 -7.69 8.37
CA ALA A 19 1.15 -6.49 9.08
C ALA A 19 0.02 -5.49 9.37
N ARG A 20 -1.08 -5.51 8.60
CA ARG A 20 -2.15 -4.49 8.65
C ARG A 20 -2.92 -4.46 9.96
N SER A 21 -3.36 -3.27 10.33
CA SER A 21 -4.17 -3.05 11.52
C SER A 21 -5.66 -3.36 11.28
N ASP A 22 -6.13 -4.52 11.75
CA ASP A 22 -7.56 -4.85 11.77
C ASP A 22 -8.38 -3.88 12.64
N GLU A 23 -7.76 -3.26 13.66
CA GLU A 23 -8.41 -2.25 14.51
C GLU A 23 -8.80 -1.02 13.69
N LEU A 24 -7.87 -0.46 12.90
CA LEU A 24 -8.16 0.70 12.06
C LEU A 24 -9.23 0.39 11.00
N VAL A 25 -9.23 -0.83 10.43
CA VAL A 25 -10.30 -1.25 9.51
C VAL A 25 -11.65 -1.26 10.22
N ARG A 26 -11.74 -1.80 11.44
CA ARG A 26 -12.98 -1.80 12.23
C ARG A 26 -13.44 -0.39 12.57
N ARG A 27 -12.50 0.49 12.98
CA ARG A 27 -12.78 1.89 13.31
C ARG A 27 -13.35 2.64 12.10
N VAL A 28 -12.67 2.62 10.96
CA VAL A 28 -13.16 3.32 9.76
C VAL A 28 -14.50 2.75 9.28
N THR A 29 -14.68 1.43 9.34
CA THR A 29 -15.93 0.77 8.95
C THR A 29 -17.11 1.22 9.78
N ALA A 30 -16.91 1.42 11.09
CA ALA A 30 -17.96 1.94 11.98
C ALA A 30 -18.42 3.37 11.63
N HIS A 31 -17.58 4.13 10.91
CA HIS A 31 -17.86 5.51 10.49
C HIS A 31 -18.28 5.65 9.01
N LEU A 32 -18.53 4.54 8.30
CA LEU A 32 -19.06 4.59 6.92
C LEU A 32 -20.54 4.98 6.84
N GLY A 33 -21.19 5.15 7.99
CA GLY A 33 -22.62 5.48 8.06
C GLY A 33 -23.52 4.35 7.54
N PRO A 34 -24.80 4.66 7.21
CA PRO A 34 -25.79 3.70 6.76
C PRO A 34 -25.70 3.37 5.25
N ALA A 35 -24.56 3.68 4.61
CA ALA A 35 -24.38 3.48 3.17
C ALA A 35 -24.57 2.03 2.74
N ASP A 36 -25.50 1.77 1.83
CA ASP A 36 -25.78 0.46 1.25
C ASP A 36 -26.21 0.59 -0.21
N PRO A 37 -25.34 0.30 -1.18
CA PRO A 37 -23.97 -0.22 -1.05
C PRO A 37 -22.93 0.80 -0.59
N VAL A 38 -21.87 0.33 0.04
CA VAL A 38 -20.66 1.14 0.30
C VAL A 38 -19.89 1.35 -1.00
N HIS A 39 -19.61 2.58 -1.38
CA HIS A 39 -18.80 2.94 -2.53
C HIS A 39 -17.36 3.21 -2.10
N VAL A 40 -16.42 2.45 -2.66
CA VAL A 40 -14.99 2.50 -2.32
C VAL A 40 -14.17 2.95 -3.52
N LEU A 41 -13.21 3.83 -3.29
CA LEU A 41 -12.17 4.21 -4.25
C LEU A 41 -10.84 3.68 -3.75
N ASP A 42 -10.17 2.83 -4.55
CA ASP A 42 -8.83 2.31 -4.26
C ASP A 42 -7.81 2.93 -5.23
N LEU A 43 -6.87 3.70 -4.69
CA LEU A 43 -5.87 4.45 -5.45
C LEU A 43 -4.58 3.63 -5.58
N CYS A 44 -3.98 3.60 -6.77
CA CYS A 44 -2.78 2.81 -7.09
C CYS A 44 -2.96 1.34 -6.68
N THR A 45 -4.05 0.74 -7.14
CA THR A 45 -4.50 -0.59 -6.70
C THR A 45 -3.53 -1.71 -7.04
N GLY A 46 -2.61 -1.48 -7.99
CA GLY A 46 -1.73 -2.51 -8.53
C GLY A 46 -2.55 -3.69 -9.07
N THR A 47 -2.27 -4.88 -8.55
CA THR A 47 -3.00 -6.11 -8.89
C THR A 47 -4.21 -6.38 -7.97
N GLY A 48 -4.66 -5.40 -7.18
CA GLY A 48 -5.85 -5.48 -6.33
C GLY A 48 -5.65 -6.19 -4.98
N SER A 49 -4.44 -6.20 -4.42
CA SER A 49 -4.17 -6.80 -3.10
C SER A 49 -4.96 -6.10 -1.98
N ASN A 50 -4.98 -4.77 -1.98
CA ASN A 50 -5.72 -3.98 -1.00
C ASN A 50 -7.24 -4.25 -1.07
N LEU A 51 -7.80 -4.32 -2.27
CA LEU A 51 -9.19 -4.73 -2.51
C LEU A 51 -9.47 -6.11 -1.89
N ARG A 52 -8.67 -7.15 -2.21
CA ARG A 52 -8.88 -8.51 -1.69
C ARG A 52 -8.79 -8.60 -0.17
N TYR A 53 -7.92 -7.78 0.46
CA TYR A 53 -7.84 -7.70 1.91
C TYR A 53 -9.09 -7.09 2.54
N LEU A 54 -9.62 -6.00 1.96
CA LEU A 54 -10.71 -5.22 2.56
C LEU A 54 -12.11 -5.78 2.25
N ILE A 55 -12.29 -6.47 1.15
CA ILE A 55 -13.60 -6.87 0.64
C ILE A 55 -14.42 -7.71 1.64
N GLU A 56 -13.79 -8.57 2.45
CA GLU A 56 -14.47 -9.35 3.51
C GLU A 56 -14.59 -8.60 4.84
N ARG A 57 -13.91 -7.45 5.00
CA ARG A 57 -13.86 -6.64 6.21
C ARG A 57 -14.81 -5.45 6.20
N LEU A 58 -15.34 -5.13 5.02
CA LEU A 58 -16.30 -4.06 4.81
C LEU A 58 -17.75 -4.61 4.78
N PRO A 59 -18.79 -3.74 4.86
CA PRO A 59 -20.19 -4.15 4.77
C PRO A 59 -20.48 -4.98 3.53
N ARG A 60 -21.49 -5.85 3.62
CA ARG A 60 -21.83 -6.86 2.62
C ARG A 60 -21.94 -6.34 1.18
N ARG A 61 -22.59 -5.18 0.97
CA ARG A 61 -22.84 -4.62 -0.37
C ARG A 61 -21.83 -3.54 -0.68
N GLN A 62 -21.06 -3.75 -1.76
CA GLN A 62 -19.93 -2.88 -2.10
C GLN A 62 -19.89 -2.57 -3.59
N ARG A 63 -19.42 -1.36 -3.91
CA ARG A 63 -19.13 -0.93 -5.29
C ARG A 63 -17.76 -0.27 -5.29
N TRP A 64 -16.83 -0.90 -5.98
CA TRP A 64 -15.45 -0.47 -6.03
C TRP A 64 -15.12 0.18 -7.36
N LEU A 65 -14.39 1.29 -7.29
CA LEU A 65 -13.59 1.80 -8.38
C LEU A 65 -12.13 1.66 -7.97
N VAL A 66 -11.38 0.81 -8.69
CA VAL A 66 -9.95 0.60 -8.45
C VAL A 66 -9.17 1.22 -9.58
N ILE A 67 -8.16 2.03 -9.26
CA ILE A 67 -7.44 2.86 -10.21
C ILE A 67 -5.96 2.56 -10.16
N ASP A 68 -5.32 2.47 -11.31
CA ASP A 68 -3.87 2.44 -11.46
C ASP A 68 -3.45 3.11 -12.76
N HIS A 69 -2.19 3.53 -12.85
CA HIS A 69 -1.57 4.08 -14.06
C HIS A 69 -0.99 3.00 -14.96
N ASP A 70 -0.79 1.78 -14.44
CA ASP A 70 -0.27 0.64 -15.19
C ASP A 70 -1.41 -0.27 -15.67
N PRO A 71 -1.71 -0.26 -17.00
CA PRO A 71 -2.76 -1.08 -17.56
C PRO A 71 -2.47 -2.59 -17.48
N ALA A 72 -1.18 -2.99 -17.38
CA ALA A 72 -0.82 -4.40 -17.24
C ALA A 72 -1.19 -4.93 -15.86
N LEU A 73 -0.95 -4.15 -14.80
CA LEU A 73 -1.37 -4.50 -13.44
C LEU A 73 -2.90 -4.53 -13.32
N LEU A 74 -3.59 -3.54 -13.88
CA LEU A 74 -5.06 -3.51 -13.89
C LEU A 74 -5.68 -4.71 -14.61
N ALA A 75 -5.07 -5.21 -15.67
CA ALA A 75 -5.54 -6.40 -16.39
C ALA A 75 -5.50 -7.67 -15.52
N GLU A 76 -4.64 -7.71 -14.50
CA GLU A 76 -4.56 -8.83 -13.56
C GLU A 76 -5.65 -8.78 -12.47
N VAL A 77 -6.23 -7.63 -12.17
CA VAL A 77 -7.21 -7.46 -11.08
C VAL A 77 -8.39 -8.44 -11.21
N PRO A 78 -9.09 -8.55 -12.36
CA PRO A 78 -10.22 -9.49 -12.48
C PRO A 78 -9.80 -10.96 -12.30
N VAL A 79 -8.63 -11.33 -12.83
CA VAL A 79 -8.11 -12.71 -12.75
C VAL A 79 -7.76 -13.10 -11.32
N ARG A 80 -7.00 -12.22 -10.61
CA ARG A 80 -6.61 -12.45 -9.23
C ARG A 80 -7.81 -12.38 -8.28
N LEU A 81 -8.76 -11.49 -8.55
CA LEU A 81 -10.00 -11.39 -7.77
C LEU A 81 -10.86 -12.65 -7.94
N ALA A 82 -10.98 -13.20 -9.16
CA ALA A 82 -11.71 -14.43 -9.41
C ALA A 82 -11.07 -15.65 -8.71
N SER A 83 -9.73 -15.75 -8.78
CA SER A 83 -9.00 -16.82 -8.08
C SER A 83 -9.14 -16.72 -6.57
N TRP A 84 -9.07 -15.52 -6.01
CA TRP A 84 -9.29 -15.28 -4.59
C TRP A 84 -10.74 -15.61 -4.18
N ALA A 85 -11.73 -15.21 -4.97
CA ALA A 85 -13.14 -15.47 -4.71
C ALA A 85 -13.43 -16.98 -4.64
N ASP A 86 -12.90 -17.75 -5.60
CA ASP A 86 -13.02 -19.20 -5.61
C ASP A 86 -12.41 -19.84 -4.36
N ALA A 87 -11.21 -19.41 -3.98
CA ALA A 87 -10.54 -19.90 -2.78
C ALA A 87 -11.29 -19.58 -1.47
N CYS A 88 -12.07 -18.47 -1.45
CA CYS A 88 -12.90 -18.05 -0.32
C CYS A 88 -14.36 -18.58 -0.38
N GLY A 89 -14.72 -19.36 -1.40
CA GLY A 89 -16.06 -19.92 -1.57
C GLY A 89 -17.10 -18.93 -2.11
N PHE A 90 -16.64 -17.87 -2.79
CA PHE A 90 -17.49 -16.91 -3.51
C PHE A 90 -17.53 -17.25 -5.02
N SER A 91 -18.57 -16.82 -5.70
CA SER A 91 -18.62 -16.82 -7.17
C SER A 91 -18.11 -15.50 -7.72
N ALA A 92 -17.33 -15.53 -8.81
CA ALA A 92 -16.90 -14.34 -9.52
C ALA A 92 -17.29 -14.42 -11.00
N GLN A 93 -17.78 -13.32 -11.55
CA GLN A 93 -18.13 -13.22 -12.97
C GLN A 93 -17.62 -11.88 -13.53
N THR A 94 -16.72 -11.94 -14.50
CA THR A 94 -16.20 -10.76 -15.19
C THR A 94 -17.04 -10.45 -16.43
N SER A 95 -17.35 -9.18 -16.61
CA SER A 95 -18.10 -8.61 -17.73
C SER A 95 -17.45 -7.29 -18.20
N PRO A 96 -17.88 -6.70 -19.31
CA PRO A 96 -17.38 -5.38 -19.74
C PRO A 96 -17.64 -4.25 -18.73
N THR A 97 -18.58 -4.42 -17.80
CA THR A 97 -18.93 -3.41 -16.78
C THR A 97 -18.19 -3.60 -15.47
N GLY A 98 -17.39 -4.68 -15.33
CA GLY A 98 -16.61 -4.97 -14.13
C GLY A 98 -16.67 -6.45 -13.73
N THR A 99 -16.13 -6.76 -12.57
CA THR A 99 -16.16 -8.10 -11.96
C THR A 99 -17.14 -8.12 -10.79
N ASP A 100 -18.21 -8.90 -10.93
CA ASP A 100 -19.15 -9.21 -9.86
C ASP A 100 -18.60 -10.34 -8.99
N VAL A 101 -18.55 -10.14 -7.66
CA VAL A 101 -18.23 -11.19 -6.69
C VAL A 101 -19.41 -11.35 -5.75
N ARG A 102 -19.91 -12.57 -5.65
CA ARG A 102 -21.16 -12.87 -4.92
C ARG A 102 -21.04 -14.09 -4.02
N GLY A 103 -21.70 -13.99 -2.88
CA GLY A 103 -21.88 -15.07 -1.93
C GLY A 103 -22.91 -14.68 -0.88
N GLU A 104 -23.14 -15.55 0.08
CA GLU A 104 -24.12 -15.30 1.15
C GLU A 104 -23.80 -14.00 1.91
N ARG A 105 -22.51 -13.74 2.16
CA ARG A 105 -22.02 -12.60 2.93
C ARG A 105 -21.43 -11.46 2.08
N LEU A 106 -21.48 -11.56 0.75
CA LEU A 106 -20.85 -10.62 -0.15
C LEU A 106 -21.67 -10.38 -1.42
N ASP A 107 -21.86 -9.10 -1.77
CA ASP A 107 -22.38 -8.60 -3.04
C ASP A 107 -21.51 -7.41 -3.46
N CYS A 108 -20.54 -7.68 -4.30
CA CYS A 108 -19.51 -6.71 -4.65
C CYS A 108 -19.37 -6.59 -6.17
N LEU A 109 -19.39 -5.35 -6.68
CA LEU A 109 -19.01 -5.03 -8.06
C LEU A 109 -17.70 -4.24 -8.05
N VAL A 110 -16.72 -4.70 -8.80
CA VAL A 110 -15.40 -4.06 -8.94
C VAL A 110 -15.22 -3.56 -10.37
N GLN A 111 -15.00 -2.28 -10.53
CA GLN A 111 -14.66 -1.62 -11.78
C GLN A 111 -13.21 -1.17 -11.75
N THR A 112 -12.49 -1.37 -12.85
CA THR A 112 -11.11 -0.89 -13.02
C THR A 112 -11.09 0.35 -13.89
N ALA A 113 -10.21 1.31 -13.59
CA ALA A 113 -9.97 2.47 -14.44
C ALA A 113 -8.47 2.76 -14.57
N HIS A 114 -8.01 2.87 -15.81
CA HIS A 114 -6.65 3.30 -16.12
C HIS A 114 -6.58 4.83 -16.03
N MET A 115 -5.86 5.36 -15.04
CA MET A 115 -5.75 6.79 -14.81
C MET A 115 -4.38 7.13 -14.21
N ASN A 116 -3.81 8.25 -14.68
CA ASN A 116 -2.68 8.86 -13.99
C ASN A 116 -3.19 9.67 -12.77
N LEU A 117 -2.53 9.52 -11.64
CA LEU A 117 -2.88 10.18 -10.38
C LEU A 117 -1.99 11.38 -10.05
N ASP A 118 -1.24 11.93 -11.00
CA ASP A 118 -0.46 13.17 -10.82
C ASP A 118 -1.36 14.30 -10.33
N ALA A 119 -2.56 14.41 -10.93
CA ALA A 119 -3.62 15.32 -10.53
C ALA A 119 -4.85 14.50 -10.10
N LEU A 120 -5.25 14.65 -8.84
CA LEU A 120 -6.45 14.01 -8.31
C LEU A 120 -7.71 14.70 -8.85
N ASP A 121 -8.28 14.14 -9.92
CA ASP A 121 -9.56 14.62 -10.47
C ASP A 121 -10.66 14.52 -9.40
N ALA A 122 -11.47 15.57 -9.25
CA ALA A 122 -12.54 15.60 -8.27
C ALA A 122 -13.63 14.57 -8.58
N GLY A 123 -13.89 14.28 -9.85
CA GLY A 123 -14.97 13.37 -10.28
C GLY A 123 -14.81 11.94 -9.77
N ILE A 124 -13.60 11.44 -9.57
CA ILE A 124 -13.40 10.08 -9.06
C ILE A 124 -13.83 9.91 -7.59
N PHE A 125 -13.89 11.03 -6.84
CA PHE A 125 -14.29 11.04 -5.43
C PHE A 125 -15.81 11.14 -5.25
N GLU A 126 -16.55 11.58 -6.27
CA GLU A 126 -18.00 11.78 -6.16
C GLU A 126 -18.74 10.53 -5.71
N GLY A 127 -19.56 10.66 -4.65
CA GLY A 127 -20.34 9.56 -4.09
C GLY A 127 -19.51 8.45 -3.42
N ARG A 128 -18.22 8.66 -3.15
CA ARG A 128 -17.39 7.69 -2.41
C ARG A 128 -17.60 7.83 -0.91
N HIS A 129 -17.72 6.69 -0.23
CA HIS A 129 -17.82 6.59 1.23
C HIS A 129 -16.48 6.29 1.87
N LEU A 130 -15.61 5.56 1.15
CA LEU A 130 -14.25 5.22 1.57
C LEU A 130 -13.27 5.47 0.43
N VAL A 131 -12.16 6.15 0.74
CA VAL A 131 -10.97 6.26 -0.13
C VAL A 131 -9.85 5.49 0.53
N THR A 132 -9.21 4.60 -0.21
CA THR A 132 -8.15 3.74 0.33
C THR A 132 -6.96 3.63 -0.63
N ALA A 133 -5.80 3.29 -0.09
CA ALA A 133 -4.60 2.92 -0.82
C ALA A 133 -3.69 2.07 0.06
N SER A 134 -2.81 1.29 -0.54
CA SER A 134 -1.76 0.56 0.17
C SER A 134 -0.41 0.79 -0.49
N ALA A 135 0.63 1.07 0.32
CA ALA A 135 2.00 1.34 -0.12
C ALA A 135 2.09 2.47 -1.17
N LEU A 136 1.36 3.56 -0.92
CA LEU A 136 1.29 4.72 -1.81
C LEU A 136 1.82 6.00 -1.18
N LEU A 137 1.48 6.27 0.11
CA LEU A 137 1.65 7.62 0.65
C LEU A 137 3.11 8.09 0.70
N ASP A 138 4.06 7.18 0.87
CA ASP A 138 5.50 7.47 0.84
C ASP A 138 6.04 7.80 -0.56
N LEU A 139 5.26 7.52 -1.62
CA LEU A 139 5.62 7.81 -3.01
C LEU A 139 5.13 9.17 -3.52
N VAL A 140 4.21 9.82 -2.80
CA VAL A 140 3.57 11.06 -3.23
C VAL A 140 4.14 12.29 -2.52
N SER A 141 3.95 13.47 -3.11
CA SER A 141 4.36 14.73 -2.50
C SER A 141 3.42 15.18 -1.37
N GLU A 142 3.90 16.04 -0.47
CA GLU A 142 3.05 16.63 0.57
C GLU A 142 1.90 17.48 -0.01
N ALA A 143 2.12 18.13 -1.15
CA ALA A 143 1.08 18.88 -1.86
C ALA A 143 -0.02 17.96 -2.37
N TRP A 144 0.35 16.77 -2.85
CA TRP A 144 -0.59 15.74 -3.27
C TRP A 144 -1.42 15.22 -2.08
N LEU A 145 -0.78 14.98 -0.91
CA LEU A 145 -1.48 14.55 0.32
C LEU A 145 -2.50 15.58 0.79
N ARG A 146 -2.15 16.87 0.76
CA ARG A 146 -3.11 17.96 1.07
C ARG A 146 -4.29 17.95 0.10
N THR A 147 -4.03 17.78 -1.19
CA THR A 147 -5.09 17.70 -2.20
C THR A 147 -5.99 16.48 -1.95
N LEU A 148 -5.42 15.33 -1.64
CA LEU A 148 -6.17 14.11 -1.29
C LEU A 148 -7.12 14.35 -0.10
N ALA A 149 -6.61 14.94 1.00
CA ALA A 149 -7.41 15.23 2.17
C ALA A 149 -8.59 16.18 1.85
N VAL A 150 -8.34 17.23 1.04
CA VAL A 150 -9.38 18.16 0.58
C VAL A 150 -10.43 17.45 -0.30
N ARG A 151 -10.01 16.57 -1.21
CA ARG A 151 -10.91 15.77 -2.06
C ARG A 151 -11.79 14.85 -1.23
N CYS A 152 -11.20 14.09 -0.29
CA CYS A 152 -11.97 13.24 0.64
C CYS A 152 -12.98 14.09 1.44
N ARG A 153 -12.54 15.24 1.97
CA ARG A 153 -13.39 16.14 2.75
C ARG A 153 -14.55 16.67 1.96
N SER A 154 -14.36 17.05 0.69
CA SER A 154 -15.40 17.63 -0.15
C SER A 154 -16.60 16.71 -0.40
N VAL A 155 -16.41 15.40 -0.28
CA VAL A 155 -17.47 14.39 -0.47
C VAL A 155 -17.84 13.67 0.83
N GLY A 156 -17.20 14.02 1.96
CA GLY A 156 -17.45 13.39 3.25
C GLY A 156 -16.94 11.95 3.36
N ALA A 157 -16.01 11.54 2.50
CA ALA A 157 -15.50 10.17 2.51
C ALA A 157 -14.55 9.94 3.70
N SER A 158 -14.67 8.79 4.35
CA SER A 158 -13.62 8.27 5.24
C SER A 158 -12.39 7.84 4.43
N ALA A 159 -11.23 7.75 5.08
CA ALA A 159 -9.99 7.32 4.44
C ALA A 159 -9.30 6.20 5.23
N LEU A 160 -8.66 5.26 4.50
CA LEU A 160 -7.87 4.18 5.09
C LEU A 160 -6.64 3.93 4.22
N PHE A 161 -5.47 4.25 4.76
CA PHE A 161 -4.19 4.04 4.07
C PHE A 161 -3.34 3.05 4.84
N ALA A 162 -2.72 2.12 4.13
CA ALA A 162 -1.98 1.04 4.76
C ALA A 162 -0.56 0.91 4.20
N ILE A 163 0.30 0.28 5.00
CA ILE A 163 1.67 -0.09 4.60
C ILE A 163 2.45 1.13 4.07
N THR A 164 2.34 2.26 4.76
CA THR A 164 3.14 3.45 4.44
C THR A 164 4.51 3.32 5.10
N TYR A 165 5.58 3.28 4.30
CA TYR A 165 6.95 3.18 4.80
C TYR A 165 7.31 4.39 5.68
N ASN A 166 7.92 4.14 6.86
CA ASN A 166 8.23 5.16 7.86
C ASN A 166 9.73 5.39 8.09
N GLY A 167 10.58 4.84 7.22
CA GLY A 167 12.03 5.04 7.27
C GLY A 167 12.79 4.10 8.22
N ARG A 168 12.09 3.24 8.97
CA ARG A 168 12.73 2.31 9.89
C ARG A 168 12.93 0.95 9.22
N SER A 169 14.12 0.39 9.40
CA SER A 169 14.39 -1.01 9.11
C SER A 169 15.46 -1.53 10.06
N SER A 170 15.42 -2.82 10.34
CA SER A 170 16.45 -3.51 11.11
C SER A 170 16.60 -4.93 10.62
N CYS A 171 17.80 -5.48 10.78
CA CYS A 171 18.12 -6.85 10.42
C CYS A 171 18.80 -7.57 11.59
N ASP A 172 18.50 -8.84 11.77
CA ASP A 172 19.17 -9.72 12.70
C ASP A 172 19.67 -10.97 11.93
N PRO A 173 20.94 -11.34 12.06
CA PRO A 173 22.05 -10.70 12.80
C PRO A 173 22.36 -9.29 12.23
N ALA A 174 22.81 -8.37 13.09
CA ALA A 174 23.18 -7.02 12.69
C ALA A 174 24.52 -7.01 11.89
N GLU A 175 24.59 -6.14 10.88
CA GLU A 175 25.82 -5.86 10.12
C GLU A 175 26.21 -4.38 10.29
N PRO A 176 27.52 -4.05 10.26
CA PRO A 176 28.00 -2.69 10.55
C PRO A 176 27.41 -1.60 9.63
N GLU A 177 27.07 -1.95 8.39
CA GLU A 177 26.59 -1.01 7.38
C GLU A 177 25.07 -0.95 7.27
N ASP A 178 24.30 -1.63 8.13
CA ASP A 178 22.82 -1.62 8.09
C ASP A 178 22.26 -0.20 8.14
N ASP A 179 22.77 0.61 9.08
CA ASP A 179 22.35 2.00 9.23
C ASP A 179 22.73 2.85 8.01
N LEU A 180 23.94 2.65 7.46
CA LEU A 180 24.37 3.35 6.25
C LEU A 180 23.43 3.07 5.07
N VAL A 181 23.14 1.78 4.81
CA VAL A 181 22.28 1.38 3.69
C VAL A 181 20.86 1.89 3.88
N ARG A 182 20.30 1.79 5.09
CA ARG A 182 18.99 2.35 5.42
C ARG A 182 18.93 3.86 5.17
N ASP A 183 19.93 4.62 5.62
CA ASP A 183 19.93 6.08 5.50
C ASP A 183 20.06 6.51 4.03
N LEU A 184 20.87 5.81 3.22
CA LEU A 184 20.97 6.04 1.77
C LEU A 184 19.68 5.66 1.04
N PHE A 185 19.04 4.54 1.42
CA PHE A 185 17.73 4.15 0.91
C PHE A 185 16.67 5.23 1.23
N ASN A 186 16.65 5.74 2.45
CA ASN A 186 15.73 6.81 2.86
C ASN A 186 15.93 8.09 2.02
N LEU A 187 17.16 8.45 1.70
CA LEU A 187 17.45 9.57 0.78
C LEU A 187 16.94 9.27 -0.64
N HIS A 188 17.10 8.04 -1.11
CA HIS A 188 16.56 7.60 -2.40
C HIS A 188 15.03 7.73 -2.46
N GLN A 189 14.33 7.43 -1.36
CA GLN A 189 12.87 7.52 -1.29
C GLN A 189 12.34 8.95 -1.44
N LEU A 190 13.14 9.99 -1.23
CA LEU A 190 12.75 11.39 -1.40
C LEU A 190 12.75 11.87 -2.86
N ARG A 191 13.21 11.05 -3.82
CA ARG A 191 13.22 11.40 -5.25
C ARG A 191 11.79 11.53 -5.78
N ASP A 192 11.63 12.34 -6.83
CA ASP A 192 10.36 12.44 -7.56
C ASP A 192 10.00 11.08 -8.18
N LYS A 193 8.81 10.59 -7.87
CA LYS A 193 8.24 9.33 -8.37
C LYS A 193 7.14 9.57 -9.42
N GLY A 194 7.00 10.82 -9.92
CA GLY A 194 5.98 11.19 -10.88
C GLY A 194 4.59 11.45 -10.27
N LEU A 195 4.51 11.61 -8.95
CA LEU A 195 3.23 11.82 -8.23
C LEU A 195 3.23 13.17 -7.49
N GLY A 196 3.30 14.25 -8.28
CA GLY A 196 3.16 15.60 -7.78
C GLY A 196 4.46 16.25 -7.26
N GLY A 197 5.64 15.73 -7.65
CA GLY A 197 6.97 16.25 -7.28
C GLY A 197 7.73 15.33 -6.33
N ALA A 198 8.70 15.87 -5.60
CA ALA A 198 9.50 15.12 -4.65
C ALA A 198 8.60 14.38 -3.64
N SER A 199 8.82 13.09 -3.47
CA SER A 199 8.01 12.26 -2.57
C SER A 199 8.29 12.56 -1.11
N GLY A 200 7.28 12.37 -0.26
CA GLY A 200 7.39 12.56 1.18
C GLY A 200 8.28 11.51 1.86
N GLY A 201 8.49 10.37 1.19
CA GLY A 201 9.32 9.27 1.68
C GLY A 201 8.98 8.90 3.12
N PRO A 202 9.99 8.70 3.99
CA PRO A 202 9.78 8.30 5.38
C PRO A 202 8.89 9.22 6.24
N ALA A 203 8.71 10.49 5.83
CA ALA A 203 7.90 11.47 6.56
C ALA A 203 6.46 11.58 6.05
N ALA A 204 6.11 10.86 4.99
CA ALA A 204 4.80 10.98 4.31
C ALA A 204 3.62 10.64 5.22
N TRP A 205 3.74 9.62 6.08
CA TRP A 205 2.69 9.25 7.03
C TRP A 205 2.33 10.42 7.95
N ALA A 206 3.33 11.12 8.51
CA ALA A 206 3.10 12.28 9.39
C ALA A 206 2.54 13.49 8.61
N ALA A 207 2.93 13.67 7.35
CA ALA A 207 2.35 14.67 6.47
C ALA A 207 0.88 14.37 6.14
N ALA A 208 0.53 13.11 5.93
CA ALA A 208 -0.84 12.67 5.73
C ALA A 208 -1.70 12.92 6.98
N GLU A 209 -1.22 12.53 8.18
CA GLU A 209 -1.91 12.82 9.45
C GLU A 209 -2.21 14.32 9.60
N ARG A 210 -1.20 15.17 9.39
CA ARG A 210 -1.41 16.63 9.44
C ARG A 210 -2.44 17.09 8.42
N SER A 211 -2.34 16.64 7.16
CA SER A 211 -3.23 17.08 6.08
C SER A 211 -4.68 16.71 6.34
N PHE A 212 -4.94 15.50 6.85
CA PHE A 212 -6.30 15.06 7.20
C PHE A 212 -6.82 15.74 8.46
N THR A 213 -5.97 15.94 9.48
CA THR A 213 -6.34 16.70 10.69
C THR A 213 -6.70 18.16 10.35
N GLU A 214 -5.91 18.83 9.51
CA GLU A 214 -6.19 20.18 9.03
C GLU A 214 -7.46 20.26 8.18
N ALA A 215 -7.82 19.19 7.48
CA ALA A 215 -9.08 19.06 6.76
C ALA A 215 -10.28 18.75 7.68
N GLY A 216 -10.08 18.63 9.00
CA GLY A 216 -11.14 18.43 9.99
C GLY A 216 -11.54 16.97 10.22
N TYR A 217 -10.64 16.02 9.94
CA TYR A 217 -10.81 14.61 10.25
C TYR A 217 -10.32 14.28 11.67
N VAL A 218 -10.97 13.31 12.31
CA VAL A 218 -10.34 12.51 13.34
C VAL A 218 -9.39 11.54 12.63
N VAL A 219 -8.14 11.46 13.09
CA VAL A 219 -7.11 10.61 12.49
C VAL A 219 -6.57 9.67 13.55
N GLU A 220 -6.50 8.39 13.23
CA GLU A 220 -5.83 7.37 14.05
C GLU A 220 -4.80 6.63 13.19
N SER A 221 -3.66 6.32 13.79
CA SER A 221 -2.57 5.56 13.15
C SER A 221 -2.13 4.39 14.01
N ALA A 222 -1.64 3.35 13.37
CA ALA A 222 -1.11 2.17 14.03
C ALA A 222 0.13 1.66 13.28
N PRO A 223 1.13 1.07 13.98
CA PRO A 223 2.23 0.39 13.31
C PRO A 223 1.71 -0.81 12.49
N SER A 224 2.29 -0.99 11.32
CA SER A 224 2.03 -2.12 10.41
C SER A 224 3.35 -2.68 9.87
N ASP A 225 4.30 -2.91 10.77
CA ASP A 225 5.67 -3.33 10.43
C ASP A 225 5.68 -4.74 9.82
N TRP A 226 6.39 -4.92 8.72
CA TRP A 226 6.75 -6.27 8.28
C TRP A 226 7.74 -6.89 9.24
N VAL A 227 7.51 -8.16 9.58
CA VAL A 227 8.46 -9.00 10.32
C VAL A 227 8.71 -10.24 9.48
N LEU A 228 9.80 -10.20 8.71
CA LEU A 228 10.15 -11.24 7.74
C LEU A 228 11.14 -12.22 8.39
N GLY A 229 10.70 -13.46 8.57
CA GLY A 229 11.51 -14.54 9.12
C GLY A 229 12.18 -15.41 8.05
N PRO A 230 12.81 -16.52 8.44
CA PRO A 230 13.49 -17.45 7.52
C PRO A 230 12.59 -18.02 6.42
N ASN A 231 11.28 -18.09 6.64
CA ASN A 231 10.29 -18.58 5.66
C ASN A 231 10.05 -17.55 4.53
N ASP A 232 10.39 -16.29 4.74
CA ASP A 232 10.20 -15.19 3.77
C ASP A 232 11.45 -14.96 2.93
N ARG A 233 12.23 -16.02 2.67
CA ARG A 233 13.54 -15.97 2.05
C ARG A 233 13.56 -15.16 0.76
N GLN A 234 12.66 -15.45 -0.17
CA GLN A 234 12.61 -14.77 -1.47
C GLN A 234 12.31 -13.27 -1.30
N LEU A 235 11.34 -12.93 -0.43
CA LEU A 235 11.00 -11.54 -0.13
C LEU A 235 12.19 -10.79 0.50
N GLN A 236 12.89 -11.41 1.44
CA GLN A 236 14.09 -10.82 2.04
C GLN A 236 15.18 -10.58 0.99
N GLN A 237 15.45 -11.56 0.10
CA GLN A 237 16.48 -11.43 -0.95
C GLN A 237 16.20 -10.26 -1.89
N GLN A 238 14.95 -10.12 -2.36
CA GLN A 238 14.56 -9.02 -3.25
C GLN A 238 14.60 -7.66 -2.53
N LEU A 239 14.08 -7.60 -1.31
CA LEU A 239 14.06 -6.38 -0.51
C LEU A 239 15.49 -5.87 -0.22
N ILE A 240 16.39 -6.75 0.26
CA ILE A 240 17.77 -6.41 0.55
C ILE A 240 18.52 -6.01 -0.72
N GLY A 241 18.28 -6.71 -1.84
CA GLY A 241 18.81 -6.37 -3.16
C GLY A 241 18.37 -4.97 -3.61
N GLY A 242 17.09 -4.64 -3.50
CA GLY A 242 16.54 -3.31 -3.81
C GLY A 242 17.11 -2.20 -2.92
N TRP A 243 17.35 -2.46 -1.64
CA TRP A 243 18.03 -1.51 -0.76
C TRP A 243 19.47 -1.25 -1.19
N ALA A 244 20.21 -2.30 -1.55
CA ALA A 244 21.59 -2.16 -2.03
C ALA A 244 21.67 -1.38 -3.35
N GLU A 245 20.75 -1.62 -4.27
CA GLU A 245 20.66 -0.91 -5.55
C GLU A 245 20.38 0.59 -5.31
N ALA A 246 19.33 0.92 -4.59
CA ALA A 246 18.95 2.31 -4.27
C ALA A 246 20.06 3.05 -3.48
N ALA A 247 20.71 2.38 -2.54
CA ALA A 247 21.84 2.92 -1.80
C ALA A 247 23.05 3.19 -2.72
N SER A 248 23.36 2.28 -3.64
CA SER A 248 24.45 2.45 -4.60
C SER A 248 24.19 3.57 -5.61
N GLU A 249 22.93 3.75 -6.04
CA GLU A 249 22.54 4.89 -6.86
C GLU A 249 22.64 6.23 -6.12
N THR A 250 22.41 6.21 -4.81
CA THR A 250 22.46 7.42 -3.97
C THR A 250 23.92 7.82 -3.64
N ALA A 251 24.79 6.83 -3.43
CA ALA A 251 26.20 7.02 -3.09
C ALA A 251 27.09 6.07 -3.90
N PRO A 252 27.34 6.34 -5.20
CA PRO A 252 28.15 5.46 -6.06
C PRO A 252 29.56 5.23 -5.55
N GLU A 253 30.15 6.18 -4.82
CA GLU A 253 31.47 6.06 -4.19
C GLU A 253 31.51 5.02 -3.05
N ARG A 254 30.34 4.59 -2.56
CA ARG A 254 30.18 3.55 -1.54
C ARG A 254 29.80 2.18 -2.12
N ALA A 255 29.70 2.04 -3.44
CA ALA A 255 29.18 0.83 -4.10
C ALA A 255 29.93 -0.45 -3.68
N ALA A 256 31.25 -0.40 -3.48
CA ALA A 256 32.01 -1.58 -3.02
C ALA A 256 31.59 -2.02 -1.60
N VAL A 257 31.46 -1.08 -0.67
CA VAL A 257 31.04 -1.36 0.73
C VAL A 257 29.62 -1.89 0.77
N ILE A 258 28.72 -1.32 -0.05
CA ILE A 258 27.33 -1.75 -0.16
C ILE A 258 27.24 -3.16 -0.77
N SER A 259 28.06 -3.47 -1.78
CA SER A 259 28.15 -4.80 -2.39
C SER A 259 28.64 -5.86 -1.38
N ASP A 260 29.65 -5.54 -0.58
CA ASP A 260 30.14 -6.44 0.47
C ASP A 260 29.09 -6.70 1.54
N TRP A 261 28.39 -5.63 1.96
CA TRP A 261 27.23 -5.73 2.86
C TRP A 261 26.14 -6.64 2.29
N LEU A 262 25.74 -6.42 1.02
CA LEU A 262 24.74 -7.26 0.34
C LEU A 262 25.13 -8.74 0.37
N GLY A 263 26.40 -9.05 0.05
CA GLY A 263 26.91 -10.42 0.08
C GLY A 263 26.76 -11.08 1.45
N ARG A 264 27.08 -10.38 2.55
CA ARG A 264 26.91 -10.89 3.92
C ARG A 264 25.43 -11.06 4.28
N ARG A 265 24.58 -10.11 3.92
CA ARG A 265 23.14 -10.20 4.15
C ARG A 265 22.52 -11.43 3.47
N LEU A 266 22.83 -11.64 2.20
CA LEU A 266 22.34 -12.80 1.46
C LEU A 266 22.85 -14.12 2.06
N GLN A 267 24.08 -14.17 2.59
CA GLN A 267 24.57 -15.34 3.33
C GLN A 267 23.74 -15.64 4.59
N HIS A 268 23.28 -14.61 5.35
CA HIS A 268 22.38 -14.81 6.49
C HIS A 268 21.02 -15.35 6.04
N VAL A 269 20.46 -14.80 4.96
CA VAL A 269 19.19 -15.26 4.37
C VAL A 269 19.32 -16.71 3.90
N ASP A 270 20.39 -17.05 3.19
CA ASP A 270 20.65 -18.39 2.65
C ASP A 270 20.85 -19.43 3.75
N ALA A 271 21.46 -19.02 4.85
CA ALA A 271 21.63 -19.86 6.04
C ALA A 271 20.37 -20.01 6.91
N GLY A 272 19.25 -19.39 6.53
CA GLY A 272 17.98 -19.44 7.27
C GLY A 272 18.03 -18.82 8.67
N ARG A 273 18.91 -17.84 8.90
CA ARG A 273 19.08 -17.15 10.19
C ARG A 273 18.81 -15.65 10.13
N SER A 274 18.28 -15.16 9.01
CA SER A 274 17.94 -13.75 8.82
C SER A 274 16.53 -13.46 9.28
N THR A 275 16.38 -12.38 10.06
CA THR A 275 15.11 -11.70 10.31
C THR A 275 15.25 -10.25 9.86
N VAL A 276 14.26 -9.76 9.12
CA VAL A 276 14.20 -8.37 8.64
C VAL A 276 12.91 -7.74 9.13
N VAL A 277 13.02 -6.58 9.77
CA VAL A 277 11.87 -5.74 10.12
C VAL A 277 11.87 -4.50 9.26
N VAL A 278 10.74 -4.18 8.65
CA VAL A 278 10.53 -2.94 7.88
C VAL A 278 9.38 -2.16 8.49
N GLY A 279 9.67 -0.95 8.91
CA GLY A 279 8.70 -0.11 9.58
C GLY A 279 7.67 0.48 8.61
N HIS A 280 6.39 0.27 8.91
CA HIS A 280 5.27 0.87 8.20
C HIS A 280 4.25 1.43 9.20
N VAL A 281 3.35 2.27 8.68
CA VAL A 281 2.22 2.83 9.44
C VAL A 281 0.97 2.70 8.60
N ASP A 282 -0.11 2.22 9.23
CA ASP A 282 -1.48 2.33 8.73
C ASP A 282 -2.14 3.56 9.35
N MET A 283 -3.00 4.24 8.58
CA MET A 283 -3.76 5.42 9.00
C MET A 283 -5.22 5.30 8.59
N ALA A 284 -6.11 5.58 9.52
CA ALA A 284 -7.55 5.75 9.26
C ALA A 284 -7.99 7.17 9.61
N ALA A 285 -8.91 7.72 8.80
CA ALA A 285 -9.47 9.06 9.03
C ALA A 285 -10.97 9.09 8.72
N TRP A 286 -11.75 9.76 9.59
CA TRP A 286 -13.19 9.91 9.45
C TRP A 286 -13.65 11.25 10.00
N LEU A 287 -14.87 11.66 9.64
CA LEU A 287 -15.51 12.88 10.13
C LEU A 287 -16.39 12.55 11.33
N GLU A 288 -16.29 13.33 12.42
CA GLU A 288 -17.25 13.22 13.52
C GLU A 288 -18.63 13.75 13.10
N GLY A 289 -19.68 12.98 13.36
CA GLY A 289 -21.07 13.40 13.21
C GLY A 289 -21.62 13.38 11.78
N GLY A 290 -21.10 12.49 10.91
CA GLY A 290 -21.71 12.15 9.63
C GLY A 290 -22.90 11.20 9.78
#